data_0e2f861607cc269f97a6f8e548d1fe3b
#
_entry.id   0e2f861607cc269f97a6f8e548d1fe3b
#
_cell.length_a   1.000
_cell.length_b   1.000
_cell.length_c   1.000
_cell.angle_alpha   90.00
_cell.angle_beta   90.00
_cell.angle_gamma   90.00
#
_symmetry.space_group_name_H-M   'P 1'
#
loop_
_entity.id
_entity.type
_entity.pdbx_description
1 polymer ?
#
loop_
_entity_poly.entity_id
_entity_poly.type
_entity_poly.pdbx_seq_one_letter_code
_entity_poly.pdbx_strand_id
1 'polypeptide(L)' 'MRMTKVEAVASFRELWADVVRCEPSWRGDKIAKRCAFNDYVAGLNKDGCITDHQAYNWSNPF' A
#
# COMPACT_ATOMS: atom_id res chain seq x y z
N MET A 1 -17.88 -4.86 -0.03
CA MET A 1 -17.18 -5.09 -1.32
C MET A 1 -15.68 -5.07 -1.10
N ARG A 2 -14.96 -6.03 -1.65
CA ARG A 2 -13.52 -6.13 -1.45
C ARG A 2 -12.77 -5.31 -2.50
N MET A 3 -11.64 -4.75 -2.09
CA MET A 3 -10.79 -4.01 -3.00
C MET A 3 -10.01 -4.94 -3.93
N THR A 4 -9.80 -4.51 -5.16
CA THR A 4 -8.90 -5.19 -6.08
C THR A 4 -7.46 -4.68 -5.84
N LYS A 5 -6.48 -5.42 -6.38
CA LYS A 5 -5.08 -4.98 -6.30
C LYS A 5 -4.88 -3.62 -6.96
N VAL A 6 -5.51 -3.40 -8.11
CA VAL A 6 -5.41 -2.13 -8.84
C VAL A 6 -5.91 -0.97 -7.98
N GLU A 7 -7.06 -1.16 -7.34
CA GLU A 7 -7.62 -0.14 -6.43
C GLU A 7 -6.71 0.12 -5.25
N ALA A 8 -6.18 -0.93 -4.63
CA ALA A 8 -5.28 -0.81 -3.49
C ALA A 8 -4.00 -0.07 -3.86
N VAL A 9 -3.40 -0.41 -5.00
CA VAL A 9 -2.18 0.25 -5.47
C VAL A 9 -2.44 1.73 -5.78
N ALA A 10 -3.55 2.04 -6.43
CA ALA A 10 -3.91 3.42 -6.74
C ALA A 10 -4.12 4.24 -5.46
N SER A 11 -4.86 3.69 -4.50
CA SER A 11 -5.09 4.35 -3.21
C SER A 11 -3.78 4.56 -2.45
N PHE A 12 -2.91 3.56 -2.46
CA PHE A 12 -1.61 3.67 -1.80
C PHE A 12 -0.74 4.77 -2.44
N ARG A 13 -0.75 4.87 -3.77
CA ARG A 13 0.03 5.90 -4.46
C ARG A 13 -0.40 7.30 -4.04
N GLU A 14 -1.70 7.52 -3.90
CA GLU A 14 -2.21 8.81 -3.42
C GLU A 14 -1.77 9.08 -1.99
N LEU A 15 -1.88 8.08 -1.12
CA LEU A 15 -1.44 8.18 0.27
C LEU A 15 0.05 8.48 0.34
N TRP A 16 0.86 7.78 -0.45
CA TRP A 16 2.31 7.97 -0.47
C TRP A 16 2.70 9.35 -0.97
N ALA A 17 1.98 9.87 -1.96
CA ALA A 17 2.21 11.23 -2.44
C ALA A 17 2.02 12.27 -1.33
N ASP A 18 0.99 12.07 -0.49
CA ASP A 18 0.75 12.94 0.67
C ASP A 18 1.86 12.80 1.71
N VAL A 19 2.30 11.58 1.98
CA VAL A 19 3.40 11.33 2.92
C VAL A 19 4.68 12.03 2.45
N VAL A 20 5.02 11.92 1.17
CA VAL A 20 6.20 12.56 0.60
C VAL A 20 6.07 14.09 0.63
N ARG A 21 4.86 14.60 0.45
CA ARG A 21 4.61 16.04 0.52
C ARG A 21 4.88 16.58 1.92
N CYS A 22 4.48 15.82 2.95
CA CYS A 22 4.70 16.20 4.34
C CYS A 22 6.13 15.95 4.78
N GLU A 23 6.79 14.92 4.21
CA GLU A 23 8.14 14.53 4.57
C GLU A 23 8.97 14.28 3.30
N PRO A 24 9.51 15.34 2.68
CA PRO A 24 10.23 15.23 1.41
C PRO A 24 11.46 14.32 1.45
N SER A 25 12.01 14.06 2.62
CA SER A 25 13.16 13.16 2.77
C SER A 25 12.88 11.72 2.33
N TRP A 26 11.60 11.35 2.27
CA TRP A 26 11.19 10.01 1.83
C TRP A 26 11.03 9.90 0.32
N ARG A 27 11.20 10.99 -0.37
CA ARG A 27 11.11 11.01 -1.81
C ARG A 27 12.27 10.20 -2.41
N GLY A 28 11.93 9.21 -3.22
CA GLY A 28 12.93 8.33 -3.82
C GLY A 28 13.37 7.17 -2.92
N ASP A 29 12.87 7.07 -1.70
CA ASP A 29 13.17 5.94 -0.81
C ASP A 29 12.26 4.76 -1.18
N LYS A 30 12.75 3.91 -2.08
CA LYS A 30 12.00 2.75 -2.56
C LYS A 30 11.80 1.70 -1.48
N ILE A 31 12.75 1.57 -0.56
CA ILE A 31 12.67 0.58 0.52
C ILE A 31 11.56 0.97 1.48
N ALA A 32 11.51 2.24 1.89
CA ALA A 32 10.45 2.73 2.76
C ALA A 32 9.08 2.58 2.09
N LYS A 33 9.00 2.86 0.79
CA LYS A 33 7.75 2.72 0.03
C LYS A 33 7.26 1.27 0.00
N ARG A 34 8.16 0.31 -0.22
CA ARG A 34 7.81 -1.12 -0.21
C ARG A 34 7.29 -1.56 1.15
N CYS A 35 7.99 -1.17 2.20
CA CYS A 35 7.58 -1.51 3.57
C CYS A 35 6.22 -0.89 3.90
N ALA A 36 6.01 0.37 3.53
CA ALA A 36 4.75 1.05 3.74
C ALA A 36 3.59 0.38 2.99
N PHE A 37 3.84 -0.09 1.77
CA PHE A 37 2.83 -0.81 1.01
C PHE A 37 2.45 -2.14 1.68
N ASN A 38 3.42 -2.88 2.17
CA ASN A 38 3.17 -4.12 2.90
C ASN A 38 2.30 -3.86 4.14
N ASP A 39 2.61 -2.82 4.90
CA ASP A 39 1.81 -2.43 6.07
C ASP A 39 0.40 -2.00 5.66
N TYR A 40 0.28 -1.30 4.56
CA TYR A 40 -1.01 -0.87 4.03
C TYR A 40 -1.89 -2.07 3.67
N VAL A 41 -1.33 -3.06 2.98
CA VAL A 41 -2.04 -4.29 2.62
C VAL A 41 -2.46 -5.07 3.87
N ALA A 42 -1.58 -5.16 4.86
CA ALA A 42 -1.90 -5.81 6.13
C ALA A 42 -3.06 -5.11 6.83
N GLY A 43 -3.08 -3.78 6.81
CA GLY A 43 -4.18 -2.99 7.36
C GLY A 43 -5.50 -3.22 6.63
N LEU A 44 -5.47 -3.30 5.30
CA LEU A 44 -6.65 -3.61 4.50
C LEU A 44 -7.22 -4.99 4.83
N ASN A 45 -6.35 -5.97 5.02
CA ASN A 45 -6.77 -7.31 5.42
C ASN A 45 -7.40 -7.30 6.80
N LYS A 46 -6.79 -6.62 7.75
CA LYS A 46 -7.30 -6.51 9.12
C LYS A 46 -8.67 -5.85 9.15
N ASP A 47 -8.89 -4.85 8.33
CA ASP A 47 -10.16 -4.13 8.24
C ASP A 47 -11.22 -4.87 7.42
N GLY A 48 -10.87 -5.98 6.80
CA GLY A 48 -11.79 -6.76 5.98
C GLY A 48 -12.00 -6.23 4.57
N CYS A 49 -11.19 -5.27 4.14
CA CYS A 49 -11.26 -4.73 2.77
C CYS A 49 -10.76 -5.72 1.73
N ILE A 50 -9.87 -6.61 2.13
CA ILE A 50 -9.37 -7.70 1.28
C ILE A 50 -9.32 -8.99 2.08
N THR A 51 -9.27 -10.12 1.37
CA THR A 51 -9.18 -11.43 2.01
C THR A 51 -7.73 -11.78 2.35
N ASP A 52 -7.54 -12.76 3.23
CA ASP A 52 -6.21 -13.31 3.52
C ASP A 52 -5.54 -13.81 2.26
N HIS A 53 -6.31 -14.45 1.37
CA HIS A 53 -5.81 -14.94 0.10
C HIS A 53 -5.27 -13.80 -0.77
N GLN A 54 -5.99 -12.70 -0.85
CA GLN A 54 -5.56 -11.52 -1.60
C GLN A 54 -4.28 -10.93 -1.01
N ALA A 55 -4.26 -10.73 0.31
CA ALA A 55 -3.09 -10.16 1.01
C ALA A 55 -1.84 -11.02 0.79
N TYR A 56 -2.02 -12.34 0.80
CA TYR A 56 -0.92 -13.28 0.67
C TYR A 56 -0.38 -13.38 -0.76
N ASN A 57 -1.26 -13.25 -1.76
CA ASN A 57 -0.90 -13.49 -3.15
C ASN A 57 -0.52 -12.24 -3.94
N TRP A 58 -0.80 -11.06 -3.41
CA TRP A 58 -0.44 -9.84 -4.11
C TRP A 58 1.06 -9.61 -4.09
N SER A 59 1.66 -9.46 -5.27
CA SER A 59 3.05 -9.07 -5.38
C SER A 59 3.19 -7.58 -5.08
N ASN A 60 4.26 -7.22 -4.38
CA ASN A 60 4.56 -5.82 -4.11
C ASN A 60 5.09 -5.17 -5.40
N PRO A 61 4.39 -4.15 -5.98
CA PRO A 61 4.82 -3.54 -7.24
C PRO A 61 5.95 -2.52 -7.06
N PHE A 62 6.32 -2.26 -5.83
CA PHE A 62 7.37 -1.31 -5.51
C PHE A 62 8.59 -2.03 -4.99
#